data_c070baf85619355b5104d0ee511f8fd8
#
_entry.id   c070baf85619355b5104d0ee511f8fd8
#
_cell.length_a   1.000
_cell.length_b   1.000
_cell.length_c   1.000
_cell.angle_alpha   90.00
_cell.angle_beta   90.00
_cell.angle_gamma   90.00
#
_symmetry.space_group_name_H-M   'P 1'
#
loop_
_entity.id
_entity.type
_entity.pdbx_description
1 polymer ?
#
loop_
_entity_poly.entity_id
_entity_poly.type
_entity_poly.pdbx_seq_one_letter_code
_entity_poly.pdbx_strand_id
1 'polypeptide(L)'
;MRYSSARVYGCAGKRAPPGRVNLPSLAGQLVKAGKDWRAYLQNIPESGTHLANWPGDDNTAKLYAVKHNPFPYVAEIQDDPKQFSKQVPLEQLFGDLGSEQVPAFAYIVPDQCRDMHGLSNPLAPCGGASDTDDNDVKRGDDETGWLVDAITGSPVWEDGRNAILATARNPI
;
A
#
# COMPACT_ATOMS: atom_id res chain seq x y z
N MET A 1 -31.55 3.53 -7.75
CA MET A 1 -30.93 4.58 -6.93
C MET A 1 -29.67 5.04 -7.64
N ARG A 2 -29.58 6.30 -8.04
CA ARG A 2 -28.42 6.85 -8.76
C ARG A 2 -27.39 7.25 -7.74
N TYR A 3 -26.20 6.67 -7.76
CA TYR A 3 -25.08 7.13 -6.99
C TYR A 3 -24.67 8.52 -7.48
N SER A 4 -24.89 9.51 -6.64
CA SER A 4 -24.40 10.88 -6.83
C SER A 4 -22.89 10.86 -6.70
N SER A 5 -22.19 11.16 -7.80
CA SER A 5 -20.75 11.36 -7.79
C SER A 5 -20.43 12.61 -6.99
N ALA A 6 -19.99 12.45 -5.76
CA ALA A 6 -19.34 13.53 -5.04
C ALA A 6 -18.06 13.92 -5.81
N ARG A 7 -18.07 15.13 -6.39
CA ARG A 7 -16.88 15.74 -6.97
C ARG A 7 -15.92 16.10 -5.84
N VAL A 8 -14.89 15.29 -5.67
CA VAL A 8 -13.74 15.69 -4.85
C VAL A 8 -13.00 16.76 -5.64
N TYR A 9 -13.06 17.98 -5.17
CA TYR A 9 -12.32 19.10 -5.73
C TYR A 9 -10.84 18.97 -5.41
N GLY A 10 -10.00 18.93 -6.44
CA GLY A 10 -8.69 19.53 -6.37
C GLY A 10 -7.46 18.69 -6.29
N CYS A 11 -7.45 17.43 -6.77
CA CYS A 11 -6.23 16.81 -7.30
C CYS A 11 -6.68 15.84 -8.39
N ALA A 12 -6.39 16.17 -9.64
CA ALA A 12 -6.76 15.35 -10.79
C ALA A 12 -5.80 14.17 -10.94
N GLY A 13 -5.82 13.26 -9.97
CA GLY A 13 -5.16 11.98 -10.12
C GLY A 13 -5.83 11.19 -11.25
N LYS A 14 -5.05 10.67 -12.20
CA LYS A 14 -5.59 9.76 -13.20
C LYS A 14 -6.15 8.55 -12.46
N ARG A 15 -7.31 8.06 -12.89
CA ARG A 15 -7.83 6.80 -12.36
C ARG A 15 -6.82 5.69 -12.58
N ALA A 16 -6.77 4.75 -11.65
CA ALA A 16 -5.94 3.56 -11.79
C ALA A 16 -6.12 2.95 -13.18
N PRO A 17 -5.05 2.46 -13.79
CA PRO A 17 -5.07 2.07 -15.19
C PRO A 17 -6.13 1.00 -15.45
N PRO A 18 -6.68 0.96 -16.68
CA PRO A 18 -7.68 -0.01 -17.09
C PRO A 18 -7.12 -1.44 -17.24
N GLY A 19 -5.92 -1.69 -16.72
CA GLY A 19 -5.35 -3.02 -16.71
C GLY A 19 -6.20 -3.96 -15.87
N ARG A 20 -6.75 -4.98 -16.49
CA ARG A 20 -7.57 -6.00 -15.84
C ARG A 20 -6.95 -7.36 -16.09
N VAL A 21 -6.48 -7.98 -15.03
CA VAL A 21 -5.90 -9.32 -15.06
C VAL A 21 -6.95 -10.30 -14.57
N ASN A 22 -7.39 -11.20 -15.46
CA ASN A 22 -8.36 -12.23 -15.13
C ASN A 22 -7.64 -13.57 -14.87
N LEU A 23 -6.82 -13.60 -13.84
CA LEU A 23 -6.10 -14.76 -13.36
C LEU A 23 -6.35 -14.93 -11.86
N PRO A 24 -6.26 -16.19 -11.34
CA PRO A 24 -6.32 -16.41 -9.89
C PRO A 24 -5.22 -15.61 -9.16
N SER A 25 -5.62 -14.88 -8.14
CA SER A 25 -4.70 -14.10 -7.30
C SER A 25 -4.49 -14.79 -5.95
N LEU A 26 -3.43 -14.39 -5.23
CA LEU A 26 -3.23 -14.80 -3.85
C LEU A 26 -4.42 -14.39 -2.97
N ALA A 27 -4.91 -13.15 -3.12
CA ALA A 27 -6.08 -12.67 -2.38
C ALA A 27 -7.32 -13.54 -2.64
N GLY A 28 -7.61 -13.88 -3.91
CA GLY A 28 -8.72 -14.76 -4.26
C GLY A 28 -8.56 -16.17 -3.70
N GLN A 29 -7.34 -16.71 -3.66
CA GLN A 29 -7.07 -18.01 -3.06
C GLN A 29 -7.30 -18.01 -1.55
N LEU A 30 -6.88 -16.93 -0.86
CA LEU A 30 -7.11 -16.74 0.58
C LEU A 30 -8.62 -16.68 0.89
N VAL A 31 -9.37 -15.88 0.14
CA VAL A 31 -10.83 -15.77 0.30
C VAL A 31 -11.51 -17.13 0.10
N LYS A 32 -11.13 -17.90 -0.92
CA LYS A 32 -11.65 -19.27 -1.14
C LYS A 32 -11.31 -20.23 0.00
N ALA A 33 -10.18 -20.00 0.66
CA ALA A 33 -9.75 -20.79 1.84
C ALA A 33 -10.35 -20.27 3.15
N GLY A 34 -11.28 -19.31 3.12
CA GLY A 34 -11.88 -18.70 4.31
C GLY A 34 -10.90 -17.86 5.12
N LYS A 35 -9.83 -17.38 4.50
CA LYS A 35 -8.81 -16.53 5.12
C LYS A 35 -9.00 -15.08 4.70
N ASP A 36 -8.72 -14.18 5.64
CA ASP A 36 -8.76 -12.75 5.37
C ASP A 36 -7.39 -12.24 4.88
N TRP A 37 -7.44 -11.14 4.13
CA TRP A 37 -6.26 -10.42 3.67
C TRP A 37 -6.50 -8.91 3.74
N ARG A 38 -5.43 -8.14 3.82
CA ARG A 38 -5.49 -6.67 3.77
C ARG A 38 -4.19 -6.11 3.18
N ALA A 39 -4.31 -5.03 2.40
CA ALA A 39 -3.18 -4.26 1.94
C ALA A 39 -3.14 -2.94 2.72
N TYR A 40 -2.08 -2.73 3.46
CA TYR A 40 -1.79 -1.50 4.21
C TYR A 40 -0.82 -0.66 3.38
N LEU A 41 -1.30 0.46 2.87
CA LEU A 41 -0.59 1.27 1.88
C LEU A 41 -0.34 2.66 2.43
N GLN A 42 0.92 3.04 2.56
CA GLN A 42 1.27 4.37 3.07
C GLN A 42 0.84 5.45 2.07
N ASN A 43 0.23 6.51 2.61
CA ASN A 43 -0.31 7.62 1.82
C ASN A 43 -1.37 7.27 0.76
N ILE A 44 -2.03 6.11 0.85
CA ILE A 44 -3.27 5.91 0.10
C ILE A 44 -4.34 6.89 0.65
N PRO A 45 -5.07 7.64 -0.21
CA PRO A 45 -5.96 8.71 0.28
C PRO A 45 -7.20 8.20 1.01
N GLU A 46 -7.67 7.02 0.64
CA GLU A 46 -8.87 6.38 1.20
C GLU A 46 -8.85 4.87 0.90
N SER A 47 -9.57 4.11 1.69
CA SER A 47 -9.72 2.66 1.46
C SER A 47 -10.40 2.38 0.11
N GLY A 48 -9.81 1.49 -0.68
CA GLY A 48 -10.36 1.13 -1.98
C GLY A 48 -10.35 2.28 -3.00
N THR A 49 -9.34 3.14 -2.98
CA THR A 49 -9.22 4.23 -3.94
C THR A 49 -9.03 3.72 -5.38
N HIS A 50 -9.63 4.44 -6.32
CA HIS A 50 -9.40 4.25 -7.76
C HIS A 50 -8.34 5.20 -8.35
N LEU A 51 -7.64 5.94 -7.50
CA LEU A 51 -6.58 6.84 -7.95
C LEU A 51 -5.30 6.08 -8.27
N ALA A 52 -4.64 6.48 -9.36
CA ALA A 52 -3.36 5.90 -9.75
C ALA A 52 -2.20 6.40 -8.87
N ASN A 53 -2.30 7.65 -8.41
CA ASN A 53 -1.28 8.31 -7.61
C ASN A 53 -1.92 9.29 -6.62
N TRP A 54 -1.22 9.61 -5.51
CA TRP A 54 -1.64 10.58 -4.54
C TRP A 54 -0.42 11.21 -3.83
N PRO A 55 -0.46 12.53 -3.47
CA PRO A 55 -1.53 13.50 -3.71
C PRO A 55 -1.58 14.09 -5.12
N GLY A 56 -0.69 13.76 -6.02
CA GLY A 56 -0.69 14.26 -7.39
C GLY A 56 -0.25 13.24 -8.42
N ASP A 57 -0.44 13.56 -9.71
CA ASP A 57 -0.02 12.73 -10.83
C ASP A 57 1.39 13.04 -11.32
N ASP A 58 1.89 14.23 -11.01
CA ASP A 58 3.23 14.63 -11.35
C ASP A 58 4.26 14.03 -10.38
N ASN A 59 5.52 14.02 -10.79
CA ASN A 59 6.59 13.50 -9.96
C ASN A 59 6.91 14.37 -8.73
N THR A 60 6.15 15.45 -8.48
CA THR A 60 6.45 16.40 -7.40
C THR A 60 5.86 16.00 -6.06
N ALA A 61 4.74 15.25 -6.04
CA ALA A 61 4.02 14.95 -4.81
C ALA A 61 3.44 13.52 -4.78
N LYS A 62 3.98 12.63 -5.57
CA LYS A 62 3.46 11.28 -5.75
C LYS A 62 3.96 10.35 -4.66
N LEU A 63 3.34 10.38 -3.49
CA LEU A 63 3.69 9.48 -2.38
C LEU A 63 3.11 8.08 -2.59
N TYR A 64 1.79 7.97 -2.72
CA TYR A 64 1.15 6.72 -3.12
C TYR A 64 1.22 6.54 -4.64
N ALA A 65 1.58 5.35 -5.09
CA ALA A 65 1.53 4.97 -6.50
C ALA A 65 0.95 3.55 -6.65
N VAL A 66 -0.10 3.44 -7.47
CA VAL A 66 -0.79 2.16 -7.72
C VAL A 66 0.12 1.08 -8.30
N LYS A 67 1.22 1.46 -8.95
CA LYS A 67 2.21 0.49 -9.48
C LYS A 67 2.81 -0.42 -8.40
N HIS A 68 2.77 0.00 -7.13
CA HIS A 68 3.22 -0.79 -5.97
C HIS A 68 2.11 -1.63 -5.36
N ASN A 69 0.88 -1.48 -5.85
CA ASN A 69 -0.30 -2.17 -5.35
C ASN A 69 -0.87 -3.10 -6.44
N PRO A 70 -0.69 -4.42 -6.34
CA PRO A 70 -1.15 -5.34 -7.38
C PRO A 70 -2.68 -5.55 -7.39
N PHE A 71 -3.37 -5.31 -6.30
CA PHE A 71 -4.76 -5.69 -6.12
C PHE A 71 -5.75 -4.95 -7.03
N PRO A 72 -5.59 -3.64 -7.34
CA PRO A 72 -6.48 -2.95 -8.27
C PRO A 72 -6.47 -3.49 -9.71
N TYR A 73 -5.48 -4.30 -10.06
CA TYR A 73 -5.39 -4.90 -11.41
C TYR A 73 -6.10 -6.25 -11.52
N VAL A 74 -6.50 -6.84 -10.41
CA VAL A 74 -7.09 -8.19 -10.38
C VAL A 74 -8.61 -8.11 -10.53
N ALA A 75 -9.15 -8.81 -11.53
CA ALA A 75 -10.57 -8.77 -11.86
C ALA A 75 -11.47 -9.15 -10.67
N GLU A 76 -11.16 -10.25 -9.98
CA GLU A 76 -11.93 -10.73 -8.84
C GLU A 76 -11.93 -9.78 -7.63
N ILE A 77 -10.93 -8.88 -7.55
CA ILE A 77 -10.87 -7.83 -6.52
C ILE A 77 -11.63 -6.59 -6.98
N GLN A 78 -11.48 -6.19 -8.27
CA GLN A 78 -12.18 -5.04 -8.82
C GLN A 78 -13.71 -5.20 -8.80
N ASP A 79 -14.20 -6.42 -9.02
CA ASP A 79 -15.63 -6.71 -9.16
C ASP A 79 -16.32 -6.89 -7.80
N ASP A 80 -15.59 -7.04 -6.70
CA ASP A 80 -16.13 -7.16 -5.35
C ASP A 80 -15.75 -5.94 -4.51
N PRO A 81 -16.70 -5.01 -4.25
CA PRO A 81 -16.43 -3.82 -3.44
C PRO A 81 -15.91 -4.14 -2.03
N LYS A 82 -16.27 -5.30 -1.45
CA LYS A 82 -15.77 -5.72 -0.13
C LYS A 82 -14.29 -6.12 -0.20
N GLN A 83 -13.89 -6.78 -1.27
CA GLN A 83 -12.48 -7.10 -1.48
C GLN A 83 -11.69 -5.85 -1.87
N PHE A 84 -12.26 -4.99 -2.71
CA PHE A 84 -11.60 -3.77 -3.16
C PHE A 84 -11.31 -2.79 -2.00
N SER A 85 -12.23 -2.70 -1.02
CA SER A 85 -12.06 -1.85 0.17
C SER A 85 -11.02 -2.35 1.18
N LYS A 86 -10.44 -3.55 1.00
CA LYS A 86 -9.35 -4.08 1.86
C LYS A 86 -7.98 -3.46 1.60
N GLN A 87 -7.89 -2.55 0.67
CA GLN A 87 -6.74 -1.70 0.43
C GLN A 87 -6.90 -0.45 1.29
N VAL A 88 -6.16 -0.35 2.38
CA VAL A 88 -6.42 0.62 3.45
C VAL A 88 -5.18 1.47 3.76
N PRO A 89 -5.33 2.63 4.39
CA PRO A 89 -4.20 3.40 4.90
C PRO A 89 -3.32 2.59 5.86
N LEU A 90 -2.00 2.81 5.77
CA LEU A 90 -1.01 2.10 6.61
C LEU A 90 -1.30 2.29 8.11
N GLU A 91 -1.82 3.43 8.49
CA GLU A 91 -2.15 3.77 9.89
C GLU A 91 -3.14 2.79 10.51
N GLN A 92 -3.99 2.16 9.68
CA GLN A 92 -4.93 1.14 10.16
C GLN A 92 -4.21 -0.12 10.70
N LEU A 93 -2.99 -0.41 10.22
CA LEU A 93 -2.20 -1.53 10.73
C LEU A 93 -2.03 -1.47 12.25
N PHE A 94 -1.73 -0.29 12.79
CA PHE A 94 -1.49 -0.13 14.24
C PHE A 94 -2.75 -0.34 15.06
N GLY A 95 -3.89 0.09 14.53
CA GLY A 95 -5.21 -0.21 15.13
C GLY A 95 -5.53 -1.70 15.12
N ASP A 96 -5.26 -2.36 14.02
CA ASP A 96 -5.51 -3.80 13.86
C ASP A 96 -4.57 -4.64 14.74
N LEU A 97 -3.29 -4.26 14.85
CA LEU A 97 -2.32 -4.89 15.77
C LEU A 97 -2.76 -4.75 17.23
N GLY A 98 -3.17 -3.55 17.65
CA GLY A 98 -3.59 -3.27 19.02
C GLY A 98 -4.93 -3.90 19.40
N SER A 99 -5.80 -4.18 18.44
CA SER A 99 -7.10 -4.85 18.66
C SER A 99 -7.11 -6.33 18.32
N GLU A 100 -5.96 -6.89 17.94
CA GLU A 100 -5.80 -8.29 17.51
C GLU A 100 -6.70 -8.66 16.29
N GLN A 101 -7.03 -7.66 15.45
CA GLN A 101 -7.89 -7.82 14.27
C GLN A 101 -7.07 -7.88 12.97
N VAL A 102 -5.89 -8.48 13.02
CA VAL A 102 -5.03 -8.62 11.83
C VAL A 102 -5.53 -9.70 10.88
N PRO A 103 -5.43 -9.51 9.56
CA PRO A 103 -5.76 -10.55 8.59
C PRO A 103 -4.72 -11.68 8.59
N ALA A 104 -5.09 -12.83 8.04
CA ALA A 104 -4.16 -13.93 7.84
C ALA A 104 -3.02 -13.61 6.87
N PHE A 105 -3.21 -12.61 6.01
CA PHE A 105 -2.19 -12.09 5.10
C PHE A 105 -2.24 -10.56 5.06
N ALA A 106 -1.18 -9.93 5.50
CA ALA A 106 -0.97 -8.49 5.42
C ALA A 106 0.05 -8.17 4.32
N TYR A 107 -0.33 -7.33 3.37
CA TYR A 107 0.57 -6.77 2.36
C TYR A 107 0.85 -5.33 2.71
N ILE A 108 2.07 -5.02 3.12
CA ILE A 108 2.46 -3.71 3.64
C ILE A 108 3.37 -3.02 2.62
N VAL A 109 3.04 -1.79 2.25
CA VAL A 109 3.78 -1.03 1.24
C VAL A 109 4.05 0.38 1.77
N PRO A 110 5.31 0.71 2.01
CA PRO A 110 5.74 2.09 2.24
C PRO A 110 5.45 2.99 1.03
N ASP A 111 5.45 4.30 1.24
CA ASP A 111 5.33 5.27 0.16
C ASP A 111 6.61 5.37 -0.69
N GLN A 112 6.55 6.11 -1.78
CA GLN A 112 7.68 6.25 -2.70
C GLN A 112 8.90 6.99 -2.11
N CYS A 113 8.78 7.62 -0.94
CA CYS A 113 9.91 8.17 -0.23
C CYS A 113 10.62 7.14 0.66
N ARG A 114 9.96 6.02 0.96
CA ARG A 114 10.39 5.00 1.93
C ARG A 114 10.46 3.60 1.34
N ASP A 115 10.33 3.49 0.02
CA ASP A 115 10.41 2.23 -0.71
C ASP A 115 11.84 1.85 -1.15
N MET A 116 12.85 2.56 -0.65
CA MET A 116 14.28 2.42 -1.00
C MET A 116 14.62 2.82 -2.44
N HIS A 117 13.65 3.36 -3.19
CA HIS A 117 13.84 3.79 -4.57
C HIS A 117 13.79 5.30 -4.72
N GLY A 118 13.03 5.96 -3.87
CA GLY A 118 12.90 7.41 -3.82
C GLY A 118 12.14 8.04 -4.98
N LEU A 119 12.07 9.36 -4.94
CA LEU A 119 11.50 10.20 -5.99
C LEU A 119 12.58 11.11 -6.54
N SER A 120 12.94 10.94 -7.80
CA SER A 120 13.99 11.69 -8.49
C SER A 120 13.64 13.17 -8.78
N ASN A 121 12.85 13.80 -7.94
CA ASN A 121 12.40 15.18 -8.15
C ASN A 121 12.80 16.09 -6.99
N PRO A 122 13.51 17.20 -7.24
CA PRO A 122 13.91 18.16 -6.21
C PRO A 122 12.75 18.80 -5.44
N LEU A 123 11.52 18.75 -5.97
CA LEU A 123 10.32 19.23 -5.32
C LEU A 123 9.55 18.11 -4.60
N ALA A 124 10.07 16.89 -4.59
CA ALA A 124 9.44 15.79 -3.89
C ALA A 124 9.48 15.98 -2.38
N PRO A 125 8.45 15.54 -1.64
CA PRO A 125 8.39 15.69 -0.18
C PRO A 125 9.53 14.99 0.58
N CYS A 126 10.21 14.05 -0.08
CA CYS A 126 11.25 13.23 0.53
C CYS A 126 12.68 13.68 0.25
N GLY A 127 12.86 14.88 -0.25
CA GLY A 127 14.17 15.43 -0.54
C GLY A 127 14.39 15.66 -2.03
N GLY A 128 15.36 16.49 -2.35
CA GLY A 128 15.60 16.98 -3.70
C GLY A 128 16.61 16.16 -4.48
N ALA A 129 16.99 16.67 -5.65
CA ALA A 129 17.99 16.09 -6.56
C ALA A 129 19.39 15.85 -5.95
N SER A 130 19.61 16.24 -4.70
CA SER A 130 20.82 15.94 -3.92
C SER A 130 20.65 14.73 -2.99
N ASP A 131 19.46 14.12 -2.96
CA ASP A 131 19.27 12.88 -2.24
C ASP A 131 20.03 11.77 -2.93
N THR A 132 20.99 11.22 -2.23
CA THR A 132 21.78 10.10 -2.71
C THR A 132 20.98 8.82 -2.52
N ASP A 133 21.23 7.81 -3.33
CA ASP A 133 20.63 6.48 -3.17
C ASP A 133 20.78 5.95 -1.73
N ASP A 134 21.86 6.33 -1.03
CA ASP A 134 22.09 5.97 0.37
C ASP A 134 21.03 6.55 1.31
N ASN A 135 20.53 7.77 1.08
CA ASN A 135 19.47 8.37 1.88
C ASN A 135 18.11 7.70 1.63
N ASP A 136 17.83 7.28 0.39
CA ASP A 136 16.62 6.56 0.06
C ASP A 136 16.61 5.17 0.70
N VAL A 137 17.74 4.47 0.64
CA VAL A 137 17.92 3.18 1.31
C VAL A 137 17.77 3.33 2.83
N LYS A 138 18.42 4.36 3.41
CA LYS A 138 18.31 4.60 4.84
C LYS A 138 16.87 4.89 5.29
N ARG A 139 16.12 5.70 4.56
CA ARG A 139 14.72 5.97 4.88
C ARG A 139 13.84 4.71 4.83
N GLY A 140 14.07 3.87 3.83
CA GLY A 140 13.36 2.61 3.71
C GLY A 140 13.75 1.60 4.79
N ASP A 141 15.01 1.59 5.19
CA ASP A 141 15.52 0.75 6.30
C ASP A 141 14.90 1.19 7.64
N ASP A 142 14.95 2.50 7.94
CA ASP A 142 14.33 3.08 9.14
C ASP A 142 12.82 2.77 9.20
N GLU A 143 12.09 2.90 8.09
CA GLU A 143 10.65 2.58 8.01
C GLU A 143 10.40 1.08 8.20
N THR A 144 11.21 0.25 7.56
CA THR A 144 11.10 -1.21 7.68
C THR A 144 11.36 -1.65 9.11
N GLY A 145 12.41 -1.12 9.74
CA GLY A 145 12.72 -1.39 11.16
C GLY A 145 11.56 -1.02 12.06
N TRP A 146 11.01 0.19 11.91
CA TRP A 146 9.87 0.64 12.68
C TRP A 146 8.62 -0.25 12.51
N LEU A 147 8.31 -0.66 11.28
CA LEU A 147 7.19 -1.57 11.00
C LEU A 147 7.41 -2.95 11.62
N VAL A 148 8.62 -3.50 11.51
CA VAL A 148 8.99 -4.79 12.12
C VAL A 148 8.87 -4.72 13.63
N ASP A 149 9.39 -3.66 14.27
CA ASP A 149 9.30 -3.46 15.71
C ASP A 149 7.83 -3.36 16.17
N ALA A 150 7.00 -2.61 15.45
CA ALA A 150 5.57 -2.49 15.77
C ALA A 150 4.83 -3.82 15.66
N ILE A 151 5.14 -4.63 14.64
CA ILE A 151 4.52 -5.95 14.45
C ILE A 151 4.99 -6.93 15.51
N THR A 152 6.29 -7.03 15.72
CA THR A 152 6.88 -8.01 16.65
C THR A 152 6.63 -7.66 18.12
N GLY A 153 6.44 -6.38 18.43
CA GLY A 153 6.06 -5.92 19.77
C GLY A 153 4.53 -5.97 20.02
N SER A 154 3.73 -6.44 19.08
CA SER A 154 2.28 -6.52 19.25
C SER A 154 1.82 -7.83 19.90
N PRO A 155 0.67 -7.85 20.61
CA PRO A 155 0.11 -9.08 21.18
C PRO A 155 -0.12 -10.18 20.14
N VAL A 156 -0.44 -9.81 18.90
CA VAL A 156 -0.68 -10.76 17.80
C VAL A 156 0.57 -11.57 17.46
N TRP A 157 1.77 -10.99 17.65
CA TRP A 157 3.03 -11.67 17.35
C TRP A 157 3.34 -12.79 18.34
N GLU A 158 2.93 -12.64 19.60
CA GLU A 158 3.21 -13.60 20.68
C GLU A 158 2.54 -14.96 20.49
N ASP A 159 1.50 -15.05 19.65
CA ASP A 159 0.85 -16.32 19.28
C ASP A 159 1.78 -17.32 18.55
N GLY A 160 2.96 -16.89 18.13
CA GLY A 160 4.09 -17.76 17.75
C GLY A 160 3.98 -18.44 16.38
N ARG A 161 2.99 -18.11 15.54
CA ARG A 161 2.81 -18.67 14.19
C ARG A 161 2.79 -17.60 13.11
N ASN A 162 3.59 -16.58 13.30
CA ASN A 162 3.68 -15.44 12.42
C ASN A 162 4.99 -15.44 11.64
N ALA A 163 5.02 -14.83 10.48
CA ALA A 163 6.22 -14.61 9.69
C ALA A 163 6.16 -13.24 9.02
N ILE A 164 7.30 -12.56 8.97
CA ILE A 164 7.50 -11.35 8.16
C ILE A 164 8.40 -11.74 7.00
N LEU A 165 7.98 -11.37 5.78
CA LEU A 165 8.79 -11.49 4.58
C LEU A 165 9.02 -10.08 4.02
N ALA A 166 10.22 -9.55 4.21
CA ALA A 166 10.64 -8.32 3.56
C ALA A 166 11.23 -8.63 2.18
N THR A 167 10.75 -7.96 1.15
CA THR A 167 11.26 -8.09 -0.22
C THR A 167 11.56 -6.72 -0.78
N ALA A 168 12.73 -6.57 -1.40
CA ALA A 168 13.08 -5.40 -2.19
C ALA A 168 13.40 -5.84 -3.62
N ARG A 169 12.97 -5.05 -4.60
CA ARG A 169 13.38 -5.26 -5.99
C ARG A 169 14.66 -4.47 -6.21
N ASN A 170 15.76 -5.19 -6.41
CA ASN A 170 16.97 -4.56 -6.93
C ASN A 170 16.75 -4.20 -8.40
N PRO A 171 16.88 -2.96 -8.84
CA PRO A 171 16.98 -2.68 -10.26
C PRO A 171 18.27 -3.33 -10.78
N ILE A 172 18.11 -4.28 -11.67
CA ILE A 172 19.21 -4.83 -12.47
C ILE A 172 19.53 -3.84 -13.57
#